data_f8561bd082f08adc48d9958082de2a81
#
_entry.id   f8561bd082f08adc48d9958082de2a81
#
_cell.length_a   1.000
_cell.length_b   1.000
_cell.length_c   1.000
_cell.angle_alpha   90.00
_cell.angle_beta   90.00
_cell.angle_gamma   90.00
#
_symmetry.space_group_name_H-M   'P 1'
#
loop_
_entity.id
_entity.type
_entity.pdbx_description
1 polymer ?
#
loop_
_entity_poly.entity_id
_entity_poly.type
_entity_poly.pdbx_seq_one_letter_code
_entity_poly.pdbx_strand_id
1 'polypeptide(L)'
;EIFEGLKAYRHADGSIWLFRPDQNGERFVHSAERLALPTLPVGDFVNACVRLADIDSRWVPEPGESGEKSLYLRPFMIAYQDFLGLGSASTVLFSVIGSPVGAYFASGVKPLRLHVEREQARTARGGTGEAKCGGNYAASLRSQIEAKTRGCNEVLFVDAVEHRWIEELGGMNFMAISKDGQLVTPELAGTILRGITRKSILEVAPDLGLEPVERKIDIDELLDGVRSGEFPEVFACGTAAVVTPIGSFLDGDTEVQVTEPTGKTTMEIRRRLLDIQFGRAEDNRGWLKR
;
A
#
# COMPACT_ATOMS: atom_id res chain seq x y z
N GLU A 1 5.38 -13.46 -12.54
CA GLU A 1 5.31 -13.64 -11.08
C GLU A 1 4.18 -12.82 -10.46
N ILE A 2 3.67 -13.32 -9.34
CA ILE A 2 2.84 -12.55 -8.41
C ILE A 2 3.48 -12.59 -7.02
N PHE A 3 3.19 -11.60 -6.20
CA PHE A 3 3.75 -11.54 -4.86
C PHE A 3 2.82 -10.82 -3.89
N GLU A 4 3.08 -11.01 -2.61
CA GLU A 4 2.40 -10.32 -1.53
C GLU A 4 3.40 -9.65 -0.58
N GLY A 5 2.87 -8.84 0.31
CA GLY A 5 3.63 -8.19 1.36
C GLY A 5 2.77 -7.97 2.58
N LEU A 6 3.16 -8.61 3.67
CA LEU A 6 2.53 -8.45 4.98
C LEU A 6 3.61 -8.45 6.06
N LYS A 7 3.23 -8.19 7.29
CA LYS A 7 4.17 -8.11 8.41
C LYS A 7 3.71 -8.98 9.57
N ALA A 8 4.68 -9.59 10.25
CA ALA A 8 4.49 -10.21 11.55
C ALA A 8 4.98 -9.24 12.65
N TYR A 9 4.16 -9.06 13.65
CA TYR A 9 4.34 -8.10 14.73
C TYR A 9 4.47 -8.84 16.07
N ARG A 10 5.49 -8.47 16.85
CA ARG A 10 5.62 -8.97 18.23
C ARG A 10 4.87 -8.04 19.19
N HIS A 11 3.95 -8.62 19.95
CA HIS A 11 3.22 -7.92 20.99
C HIS A 11 4.01 -7.90 22.32
N ALA A 12 3.56 -7.08 23.26
CA ALA A 12 4.22 -6.90 24.55
C ALA A 12 4.27 -8.17 25.41
N ASP A 13 3.34 -9.11 25.21
CA ASP A 13 3.30 -10.43 25.86
C ASP A 13 4.22 -11.48 25.19
N GLY A 14 4.95 -11.06 24.15
CA GLY A 14 5.84 -11.92 23.35
C GLY A 14 5.14 -12.70 22.22
N SER A 15 3.81 -12.67 22.14
CA SER A 15 3.07 -13.32 21.07
C SER A 15 3.32 -12.63 19.72
N ILE A 16 3.20 -13.42 18.64
CA ILE A 16 3.44 -12.93 17.27
C ILE A 16 2.13 -13.01 16.50
N TRP A 17 1.80 -11.92 15.82
CA TRP A 17 0.56 -11.79 15.07
C TRP A 17 0.80 -11.24 13.67
N LEU A 18 -0.01 -11.71 12.71
CA LEU A 18 -0.08 -11.20 11.35
C LEU A 18 -1.34 -10.35 11.19
N PHE A 19 -1.22 -9.23 10.48
CA PHE A 19 -2.35 -8.32 10.25
C PHE A 19 -3.04 -8.64 8.93
N ARG A 20 -4.30 -9.09 8.98
CA ARG A 20 -5.19 -9.41 7.85
C ARG A 20 -4.56 -10.34 6.79
N PRO A 21 -3.87 -11.43 7.15
CA PRO A 21 -3.23 -12.32 6.19
C PRO A 21 -4.24 -13.02 5.27
N ASP A 22 -5.49 -13.18 5.71
CA ASP A 22 -6.62 -13.66 4.91
C ASP A 22 -6.87 -12.76 3.69
N GLN A 23 -6.87 -11.45 3.88
CA GLN A 23 -7.04 -10.48 2.80
C GLN A 23 -5.84 -10.48 1.82
N ASN A 24 -4.63 -10.74 2.31
CA ASN A 24 -3.47 -10.98 1.44
C ASN A 24 -3.65 -12.26 0.62
N GLY A 25 -4.15 -13.34 1.24
CA GLY A 25 -4.45 -14.60 0.55
C GLY A 25 -5.52 -14.44 -0.54
N GLU A 26 -6.62 -13.74 -0.25
CA GLU A 26 -7.67 -13.43 -1.23
C GLU A 26 -7.10 -12.63 -2.43
N ARG A 27 -6.28 -11.61 -2.16
CA ARG A 27 -5.65 -10.81 -3.20
C ARG A 27 -4.60 -11.59 -3.98
N PHE A 28 -3.92 -12.54 -3.35
CA PHE A 28 -2.98 -13.46 -4.01
C PHE A 28 -3.70 -14.38 -4.99
N VAL A 29 -4.86 -14.93 -4.60
CA VAL A 29 -5.74 -15.70 -5.50
C VAL A 29 -6.17 -14.85 -6.70
N HIS A 30 -6.69 -13.65 -6.45
CA HIS A 30 -7.11 -12.73 -7.50
C HIS A 30 -5.96 -12.38 -8.47
N SER A 31 -4.76 -12.17 -7.95
CA SER A 31 -3.56 -11.91 -8.77
C SER A 31 -3.18 -13.13 -9.62
N ALA A 32 -3.30 -14.35 -9.08
CA ALA A 32 -3.03 -15.58 -9.81
C ALA A 32 -4.04 -15.77 -10.96
N GLU A 33 -5.33 -15.60 -10.68
CA GLU A 33 -6.40 -15.68 -11.68
C GLU A 33 -6.18 -14.67 -12.81
N ARG A 34 -5.83 -13.40 -12.46
CA ARG A 34 -5.59 -12.35 -13.46
C ARG A 34 -4.42 -12.67 -14.38
N LEU A 35 -3.41 -13.39 -13.91
CA LEU A 35 -2.23 -13.80 -14.69
C LEU A 35 -2.34 -15.21 -15.25
N ALA A 36 -3.50 -15.86 -15.15
CA ALA A 36 -3.73 -17.24 -15.56
C ALA A 36 -2.71 -18.23 -14.95
N LEU A 37 -2.37 -18.04 -13.67
CA LEU A 37 -1.56 -18.96 -12.87
C LEU A 37 -2.46 -19.87 -12.04
N PRO A 38 -2.00 -21.07 -11.67
CA PRO A 38 -2.68 -21.89 -10.66
C PRO A 38 -2.89 -21.11 -9.37
N THR A 39 -4.07 -21.26 -8.76
CA THR A 39 -4.40 -20.60 -7.49
C THR A 39 -3.91 -21.42 -6.29
N LEU A 40 -3.53 -20.72 -5.21
CA LEU A 40 -3.24 -21.31 -3.91
C LEU A 40 -4.43 -21.01 -2.98
N PRO A 41 -5.04 -22.00 -2.30
CA PRO A 41 -6.11 -21.75 -1.34
C PRO A 41 -5.70 -20.72 -0.27
N VAL A 42 -6.62 -19.84 0.10
CA VAL A 42 -6.36 -18.77 1.09
C VAL A 42 -5.84 -19.35 2.42
N GLY A 43 -6.43 -20.48 2.87
CA GLY A 43 -5.98 -21.14 4.10
C GLY A 43 -4.53 -21.61 4.05
N ASP A 44 -4.09 -22.14 2.91
CA ASP A 44 -2.71 -22.60 2.72
C ASP A 44 -1.73 -21.41 2.67
N PHE A 45 -2.13 -20.32 2.03
CA PHE A 45 -1.36 -19.06 2.03
C PHE A 45 -1.17 -18.54 3.46
N VAL A 46 -2.25 -18.44 4.24
CA VAL A 46 -2.21 -17.95 5.62
C VAL A 46 -1.35 -18.89 6.49
N ASN A 47 -1.57 -20.20 6.39
CA ASN A 47 -0.81 -21.20 7.15
C ASN A 47 0.69 -21.13 6.84
N ALA A 48 1.08 -20.94 5.58
CA ALA A 48 2.49 -20.80 5.20
C ALA A 48 3.13 -19.54 5.84
N CYS A 49 2.41 -18.41 5.85
CA CYS A 49 2.90 -17.18 6.46
C CYS A 49 3.02 -17.29 7.99
N VAL A 50 1.99 -17.85 8.65
CA VAL A 50 2.01 -18.09 10.11
C VAL A 50 3.15 -19.03 10.47
N ARG A 51 3.27 -20.16 9.76
CA ARG A 51 4.30 -21.16 10.04
C ARG A 51 5.72 -20.61 9.86
N LEU A 52 5.97 -19.75 8.86
CA LEU A 52 7.26 -19.10 8.73
C LEU A 52 7.54 -18.18 9.93
N ALA A 53 6.56 -17.37 10.34
CA ALA A 53 6.70 -16.47 11.48
C ALA A 53 6.96 -17.24 12.79
N ASP A 54 6.38 -18.42 12.96
CA ASP A 54 6.60 -19.30 14.13
C ASP A 54 7.99 -19.92 14.11
N ILE A 55 8.40 -20.53 13.00
CA ILE A 55 9.72 -21.18 12.85
C ILE A 55 10.84 -20.15 13.04
N ASP A 56 10.68 -18.99 12.44
CA ASP A 56 11.65 -17.90 12.46
C ASP A 56 11.30 -16.83 13.52
N SER A 57 10.56 -17.21 14.57
CA SER A 57 10.07 -16.28 15.60
C SER A 57 11.18 -15.42 16.21
N ARG A 58 12.39 -15.93 16.33
CA ARG A 58 13.58 -15.17 16.80
C ARG A 58 13.93 -13.97 15.90
N TRP A 59 13.50 -13.99 14.63
CA TRP A 59 13.73 -12.92 13.66
C TRP A 59 12.60 -11.88 13.64
N VAL A 60 11.48 -12.12 14.34
CA VAL A 60 10.45 -11.11 14.57
C VAL A 60 10.94 -10.17 15.66
N PRO A 61 11.37 -8.95 15.34
CA PRO A 61 12.01 -8.09 16.32
C PRO A 61 11.01 -7.54 17.33
N GLU A 62 11.50 -7.21 18.52
CA GLU A 62 10.79 -6.31 19.43
C GLU A 62 10.52 -4.97 18.70
N PRO A 63 9.40 -4.27 19.03
CA PRO A 63 9.05 -3.01 18.36
C PRO A 63 10.16 -1.95 18.39
N GLY A 64 11.04 -2.01 19.40
CA GLY A 64 12.17 -1.09 19.59
C GLY A 64 11.72 0.33 19.95
N GLU A 65 12.65 1.27 20.02
CA GLU A 65 12.37 2.67 20.38
C GLU A 65 11.40 3.37 19.42
N SER A 66 11.47 3.04 18.13
CA SER A 66 10.52 3.57 17.13
C SER A 66 9.10 3.01 17.30
N GLY A 67 8.94 1.89 18.02
CA GLY A 67 7.68 1.18 18.14
C GLY A 67 7.19 0.49 16.87
N GLU A 68 8.03 0.36 15.83
CA GLU A 68 7.59 -0.07 14.49
C GLU A 68 8.43 -1.18 13.86
N LYS A 69 9.40 -1.76 14.57
CA LYS A 69 10.16 -2.91 14.04
C LYS A 69 9.26 -4.13 13.91
N SER A 70 9.41 -4.86 12.80
CA SER A 70 8.57 -6.02 12.48
C SER A 70 9.33 -6.98 11.55
N LEU A 71 8.79 -8.18 11.34
CA LEU A 71 9.27 -9.08 10.29
C LEU A 71 8.40 -8.87 9.04
N TYR A 72 9.00 -8.42 7.95
CA TYR A 72 8.32 -8.33 6.66
C TYR A 72 8.33 -9.69 5.97
N LEU A 73 7.15 -10.18 5.60
CA LEU A 73 6.97 -11.42 4.86
C LEU A 73 6.69 -11.10 3.39
N ARG A 74 7.37 -11.83 2.49
CA ARG A 74 7.20 -11.77 1.05
C ARG A 74 6.79 -13.13 0.49
N PRO A 75 5.49 -13.47 0.52
CA PRO A 75 4.97 -14.56 -0.28
C PRO A 75 5.08 -14.21 -1.77
N PHE A 76 5.46 -15.19 -2.58
CA PHE A 76 5.51 -15.01 -4.04
C PHE A 76 5.28 -16.32 -4.75
N MET A 77 4.82 -16.22 -6.01
CA MET A 77 4.62 -17.35 -6.90
C MET A 77 5.23 -17.04 -8.26
N ILE A 78 6.01 -17.98 -8.77
CA ILE A 78 6.60 -17.91 -10.10
C ILE A 78 6.22 -19.14 -10.92
N ALA A 79 6.16 -18.98 -12.24
CA ALA A 79 6.06 -20.14 -13.14
C ALA A 79 7.32 -21.00 -12.98
N TYR A 80 7.11 -22.31 -12.83
CA TYR A 80 8.17 -23.32 -12.69
C TYR A 80 7.90 -24.45 -13.70
N GLN A 81 8.21 -24.16 -14.95
CA GLN A 81 7.94 -25.05 -16.07
C GLN A 81 9.00 -24.84 -17.16
N ASP A 82 9.55 -25.95 -17.67
CA ASP A 82 10.51 -25.93 -18.78
C ASP A 82 9.80 -25.68 -20.11
N PHE A 83 9.67 -24.39 -20.47
CA PHE A 83 8.95 -23.98 -21.65
C PHE A 83 9.49 -22.66 -22.21
N LEU A 84 9.84 -22.63 -23.51
CA LEU A 84 10.33 -21.42 -24.17
C LEU A 84 9.23 -20.59 -24.85
N GLY A 85 8.06 -21.15 -25.03
CA GLY A 85 6.93 -20.46 -25.66
C GLY A 85 6.23 -19.48 -24.72
N LEU A 86 5.32 -18.68 -25.26
CA LEU A 86 4.41 -17.84 -24.50
C LEU A 86 3.15 -18.66 -24.16
N GLY A 87 2.88 -18.85 -22.87
CA GLY A 87 1.68 -19.58 -22.41
C GLY A 87 1.49 -19.47 -20.91
N SER A 88 0.31 -19.87 -20.43
CA SER A 88 0.06 -19.97 -18.99
C SER A 88 0.83 -21.17 -18.42
N ALA A 89 1.43 -20.99 -17.24
CA ALA A 89 2.10 -22.06 -16.54
C ALA A 89 1.09 -22.97 -15.84
N SER A 90 1.25 -24.29 -15.99
CA SER A 90 0.47 -25.30 -15.23
C SER A 90 1.15 -25.70 -13.93
N THR A 91 2.43 -25.41 -13.78
CA THR A 91 3.23 -25.71 -12.58
C THR A 91 3.88 -24.42 -12.08
N VAL A 92 3.73 -24.19 -10.80
CA VAL A 92 4.24 -22.98 -10.14
C VAL A 92 5.05 -23.34 -8.89
N LEU A 93 5.99 -22.49 -8.54
CA LEU A 93 6.67 -22.51 -7.26
C LEU A 93 6.09 -21.40 -6.38
N PHE A 94 5.51 -21.77 -5.26
CA PHE A 94 5.14 -20.84 -4.18
C PHE A 94 6.21 -20.86 -3.08
N SER A 95 6.57 -19.69 -2.58
CA SER A 95 7.53 -19.55 -1.47
C SER A 95 7.19 -18.33 -0.62
N VAL A 96 7.59 -18.37 0.64
CA VAL A 96 7.53 -17.22 1.55
C VAL A 96 8.93 -16.98 2.10
N ILE A 97 9.41 -15.74 1.96
CA ILE A 97 10.67 -15.30 2.58
C ILE A 97 10.39 -14.19 3.58
N GLY A 98 11.24 -14.03 4.58
CA GLY A 98 11.11 -13.03 5.63
C GLY A 98 12.36 -12.17 5.78
N SER A 99 12.18 -10.91 6.18
CA SER A 99 13.26 -9.99 6.51
C SER A 99 12.87 -9.10 7.68
N PRO A 100 13.67 -9.02 8.76
CA PRO A 100 13.48 -7.99 9.78
C PRO A 100 13.59 -6.60 9.18
N VAL A 101 12.64 -5.73 9.52
CA VAL A 101 12.60 -4.35 9.05
C VAL A 101 12.42 -3.39 10.22
N GLY A 102 13.07 -2.22 10.12
CA GLY A 102 12.86 -1.10 11.02
C GLY A 102 11.63 -0.27 10.65
N ALA A 103 11.48 0.88 11.29
CA ALA A 103 10.55 1.90 10.83
C ALA A 103 10.89 2.27 9.37
N TYR A 104 9.87 2.46 8.55
CA TYR A 104 10.06 2.82 7.13
C TYR A 104 10.85 4.13 6.98
N PHE A 105 10.65 5.04 7.92
CA PHE A 105 11.41 6.29 8.03
C PHE A 105 12.33 6.24 9.26
N ALA A 106 13.61 5.97 9.06
CA ALA A 106 14.60 5.88 10.15
C ALA A 106 14.73 7.19 10.97
N SER A 107 14.45 8.34 10.37
CA SER A 107 14.50 9.68 10.98
C SER A 107 13.12 10.23 11.40
N GLY A 108 12.13 9.36 11.58
CA GLY A 108 10.73 9.71 11.83
C GLY A 108 9.95 9.97 10.53
N VAL A 109 8.62 10.01 10.65
CA VAL A 109 7.72 10.23 9.50
C VAL A 109 7.94 11.64 8.95
N LYS A 110 8.32 11.72 7.68
CA LYS A 110 8.47 12.99 6.96
C LYS A 110 7.48 13.04 5.81
N PRO A 111 6.87 14.23 5.57
CA PRO A 111 5.98 14.40 4.43
C PRO A 111 6.71 14.15 3.10
N LEU A 112 6.06 13.45 2.18
CA LEU A 112 6.58 13.17 0.86
C LEU A 112 6.40 14.38 -0.06
N ARG A 113 7.37 14.57 -0.96
CA ARG A 113 7.24 15.40 -2.14
C ARG A 113 6.97 14.52 -3.35
N LEU A 114 5.82 14.68 -3.99
CA LEU A 114 5.39 13.84 -5.10
C LEU A 114 5.61 14.54 -6.44
N HIS A 115 6.09 13.78 -7.42
CA HIS A 115 6.00 14.15 -8.82
C HIS A 115 4.65 13.70 -9.38
N VAL A 116 3.90 14.61 -10.03
CA VAL A 116 2.68 14.26 -10.77
C VAL A 116 3.07 13.80 -12.15
N GLU A 117 2.80 12.54 -12.46
CA GLU A 117 3.13 11.91 -13.74
C GLU A 117 1.92 11.94 -14.67
N ARG A 118 1.98 12.79 -15.69
CA ARG A 118 0.89 12.99 -16.65
C ARG A 118 1.13 12.32 -18.00
N GLU A 119 2.32 11.81 -18.27
CA GLU A 119 2.67 11.26 -19.58
C GLU A 119 2.74 9.74 -19.56
N GLN A 120 3.41 9.17 -18.55
CA GLN A 120 3.60 7.73 -18.42
C GLN A 120 2.54 7.12 -17.51
N ALA A 121 1.98 6.00 -17.96
CA ALA A 121 1.00 5.27 -17.15
C ALA A 121 1.65 4.09 -16.43
N ARG A 122 1.27 3.88 -15.18
CA ARG A 122 1.65 2.70 -14.41
C ARG A 122 0.93 1.45 -14.93
N THR A 123 -0.33 1.60 -15.26
CA THR A 123 -1.23 0.54 -15.74
C THR A 123 -2.29 1.14 -16.66
N ALA A 124 -3.12 0.26 -17.26
CA ALA A 124 -4.26 0.70 -18.08
C ALA A 124 -5.48 -0.18 -17.79
N ARG A 125 -6.66 0.34 -18.08
CA ARG A 125 -7.93 -0.41 -17.93
C ARG A 125 -7.88 -1.68 -18.78
N GLY A 126 -8.29 -2.81 -18.18
CA GLY A 126 -8.17 -4.13 -18.82
C GLY A 126 -6.76 -4.74 -18.74
N GLY A 127 -5.78 -3.99 -18.21
CA GLY A 127 -4.44 -4.47 -17.90
C GLY A 127 -4.34 -5.24 -16.57
N THR A 128 -3.16 -5.24 -15.96
CA THR A 128 -2.86 -6.00 -14.74
C THR A 128 -2.84 -5.16 -13.46
N GLY A 129 -3.38 -3.92 -13.51
CA GLY A 129 -3.24 -2.93 -12.45
C GLY A 129 -3.72 -3.38 -11.06
N GLU A 130 -4.80 -4.12 -10.99
CA GLU A 130 -5.34 -4.66 -9.74
C GLU A 130 -4.66 -5.94 -9.25
N ALA A 131 -3.79 -6.56 -10.08
CA ALA A 131 -2.98 -7.71 -9.67
C ALA A 131 -1.65 -7.25 -9.07
N LYS A 132 -1.19 -7.94 -8.03
CA LYS A 132 0.11 -7.64 -7.43
C LYS A 132 1.20 -8.43 -8.16
N CYS A 133 1.64 -7.92 -9.31
CA CYS A 133 2.62 -8.57 -10.20
C CYS A 133 3.78 -7.63 -10.54
N GLY A 134 4.95 -8.20 -10.81
CA GLY A 134 6.19 -7.46 -11.05
C GLY A 134 6.14 -6.46 -12.21
N GLY A 135 5.33 -6.75 -13.23
CA GLY A 135 5.18 -5.88 -14.41
C GLY A 135 4.66 -4.47 -14.06
N ASN A 136 3.68 -4.36 -13.15
CA ASN A 136 3.14 -3.07 -12.73
C ASN A 136 4.20 -2.20 -12.01
N TYR A 137 5.09 -2.84 -11.26
CA TYR A 137 6.18 -2.14 -10.58
C TYR A 137 7.29 -1.76 -11.56
N ALA A 138 7.62 -2.63 -12.50
CA ALA A 138 8.59 -2.32 -13.55
C ALA A 138 8.17 -1.11 -14.39
N ALA A 139 6.88 -0.97 -14.71
CA ALA A 139 6.35 0.17 -15.46
C ALA A 139 6.55 1.52 -14.74
N SER A 140 6.59 1.53 -13.42
CA SER A 140 6.75 2.77 -12.64
C SER A 140 8.22 3.20 -12.46
N LEU A 141 9.21 2.34 -12.73
CA LEU A 141 10.60 2.58 -12.36
C LEU A 141 11.21 3.79 -13.08
N ARG A 142 10.88 4.01 -14.35
CA ARG A 142 11.41 5.13 -15.12
C ARG A 142 10.95 6.46 -14.52
N SER A 143 9.64 6.62 -14.32
CA SER A 143 9.07 7.84 -13.71
C SER A 143 9.61 8.06 -12.28
N GLN A 144 9.85 6.99 -11.50
CA GLN A 144 10.47 7.09 -10.18
C GLN A 144 11.91 7.60 -10.23
N ILE A 145 12.71 7.19 -11.23
CA ILE A 145 14.08 7.70 -11.43
C ILE A 145 14.02 9.19 -11.81
N GLU A 146 13.16 9.56 -12.74
CA GLU A 146 12.97 10.95 -13.17
C GLU A 146 12.51 11.84 -12.00
N ALA A 147 11.54 11.38 -11.21
CA ALA A 147 11.09 12.08 -10.00
C ALA A 147 12.23 12.34 -9.00
N LYS A 148 13.10 11.35 -8.79
CA LYS A 148 14.28 11.49 -7.91
C LYS A 148 15.25 12.56 -8.41
N THR A 149 15.49 12.67 -9.72
CA THR A 149 16.36 13.71 -10.28
C THR A 149 15.79 15.12 -10.06
N ARG A 150 14.47 15.23 -9.88
CA ARG A 150 13.74 16.45 -9.56
C ARG A 150 13.57 16.70 -8.03
N GLY A 151 14.20 15.86 -7.20
CA GLY A 151 14.13 15.95 -5.74
C GLY A 151 12.79 15.47 -5.16
N CYS A 152 11.98 14.73 -5.91
CA CYS A 152 10.77 14.11 -5.40
C CYS A 152 11.05 12.74 -4.78
N ASN A 153 10.22 12.36 -3.80
CA ASN A 153 10.37 11.09 -3.09
C ASN A 153 9.65 9.94 -3.80
N GLU A 154 8.53 10.27 -4.49
CA GLU A 154 7.64 9.29 -5.08
C GLU A 154 6.86 9.92 -6.25
N VAL A 155 6.13 9.11 -7.00
CA VAL A 155 5.35 9.51 -8.17
C VAL A 155 3.87 9.27 -7.90
N LEU A 156 3.02 10.24 -8.21
CA LEU A 156 1.57 10.08 -8.29
C LEU A 156 1.18 9.91 -9.76
N PHE A 157 0.60 8.76 -10.09
CA PHE A 157 0.16 8.44 -11.44
C PHE A 157 -1.29 8.83 -11.66
N VAL A 158 -1.58 9.28 -12.87
CA VAL A 158 -2.93 9.46 -13.38
C VAL A 158 -3.26 8.38 -14.41
N ASP A 159 -4.53 8.28 -14.80
CA ASP A 159 -5.01 7.27 -15.75
C ASP A 159 -4.36 7.38 -17.14
N ALA A 160 -4.26 6.24 -17.82
CA ALA A 160 -3.57 6.11 -19.11
C ALA A 160 -4.33 6.66 -20.31
N VAL A 161 -5.56 7.14 -20.17
CA VAL A 161 -6.42 7.52 -21.29
C VAL A 161 -6.67 9.02 -21.34
N GLU A 162 -7.14 9.57 -20.22
CA GLU A 162 -7.47 10.99 -20.12
C GLU A 162 -6.35 11.80 -19.47
N HIS A 163 -5.36 11.10 -18.83
CA HIS A 163 -4.23 11.71 -18.10
C HIS A 163 -4.71 12.71 -17.02
N ARG A 164 -5.81 12.40 -16.39
CA ARG A 164 -6.58 13.29 -15.54
C ARG A 164 -6.97 12.69 -14.19
N TRP A 165 -7.37 11.41 -14.20
CA TRP A 165 -7.91 10.77 -13.01
C TRP A 165 -6.79 10.17 -12.16
N ILE A 166 -6.70 10.58 -10.91
CA ILE A 166 -5.72 10.05 -9.98
C ILE A 166 -5.95 8.54 -9.81
N GLU A 167 -4.87 7.78 -9.91
CA GLU A 167 -4.85 6.35 -9.62
C GLU A 167 -4.16 6.09 -8.27
N GLU A 168 -2.88 5.80 -8.27
CA GLU A 168 -2.10 5.54 -7.08
C GLU A 168 -0.63 5.94 -7.28
N LEU A 169 0.17 5.88 -6.21
CA LEU A 169 1.61 6.06 -6.29
C LEU A 169 2.27 4.78 -6.84
N GLY A 170 3.56 4.81 -7.07
CA GLY A 170 4.32 3.66 -7.57
C GLY A 170 4.11 2.37 -6.78
N GLY A 171 3.90 2.45 -5.48
CA GLY A 171 3.69 1.29 -4.60
C GLY A 171 2.74 1.52 -3.43
N MET A 172 1.95 2.59 -3.42
CA MET A 172 1.05 2.99 -2.32
C MET A 172 -0.25 3.57 -2.87
N ASN A 173 -1.37 3.36 -2.16
CA ASN A 173 -2.64 4.01 -2.48
C ASN A 173 -2.64 5.47 -2.01
N PHE A 174 -3.42 6.29 -2.70
CA PHE A 174 -3.60 7.72 -2.42
C PHE A 174 -4.87 7.98 -1.60
N MET A 175 -4.80 8.93 -0.65
CA MET A 175 -5.93 9.41 0.13
C MET A 175 -5.80 10.91 0.41
N ALA A 176 -6.95 11.59 0.51
CA ALA A 176 -7.06 12.99 0.88
C ALA A 176 -8.15 13.18 1.95
N ILE A 177 -7.95 14.10 2.87
CA ILE A 177 -8.96 14.48 3.87
C ILE A 177 -9.44 15.89 3.53
N SER A 178 -10.74 16.05 3.33
CA SER A 178 -11.36 17.36 3.12
C SER A 178 -11.56 18.10 4.44
N LYS A 179 -11.66 19.42 4.35
CA LYS A 179 -12.00 20.28 5.52
C LYS A 179 -13.32 19.91 6.18
N ASP A 180 -14.26 19.31 5.43
CA ASP A 180 -15.56 18.89 5.91
C ASP A 180 -15.56 17.47 6.51
N GLY A 181 -14.37 16.84 6.64
CA GLY A 181 -14.20 15.53 7.27
C GLY A 181 -14.44 14.33 6.36
N GLN A 182 -14.41 14.52 5.05
CA GLN A 182 -14.44 13.38 4.12
C GLN A 182 -13.03 12.80 3.95
N LEU A 183 -12.94 11.48 4.00
CA LEU A 183 -11.74 10.72 3.61
C LEU A 183 -11.93 10.21 2.18
N VAL A 184 -11.34 10.93 1.25
CA VAL A 184 -11.51 10.69 -0.19
C VAL A 184 -10.36 9.85 -0.74
N THR A 185 -10.68 8.84 -1.55
CA THR A 185 -9.68 8.01 -2.24
C THR A 185 -10.19 7.61 -3.62
N PRO A 186 -9.31 7.38 -4.61
CA PRO A 186 -9.73 6.90 -5.91
C PRO A 186 -10.53 5.60 -5.82
N GLU A 187 -11.64 5.51 -6.58
CA GLU A 187 -12.42 4.29 -6.72
C GLU A 187 -11.63 3.18 -7.41
N LEU A 188 -11.90 1.93 -7.06
CA LEU A 188 -11.22 0.78 -7.64
C LEU A 188 -11.83 0.43 -9.00
N ALA A 189 -11.18 0.88 -10.08
CA ALA A 189 -11.65 0.72 -11.45
C ALA A 189 -10.87 -0.34 -12.28
N GLY A 190 -10.12 -1.23 -11.62
CA GLY A 190 -9.34 -2.28 -12.28
C GLY A 190 -7.90 -1.88 -12.63
N THR A 191 -7.50 -0.65 -12.35
CA THR A 191 -6.14 -0.12 -12.57
C THR A 191 -5.36 0.09 -11.28
N ILE A 192 -6.07 0.13 -10.14
CA ILE A 192 -5.54 0.43 -8.81
C ILE A 192 -5.49 -0.85 -7.99
N LEU A 193 -4.39 -1.08 -7.27
CA LEU A 193 -4.26 -2.21 -6.38
C LEU A 193 -5.25 -2.07 -5.20
N ARG A 194 -6.00 -3.14 -4.92
CA ARG A 194 -6.90 -3.27 -3.77
C ARG A 194 -6.09 -3.33 -2.47
N GLY A 195 -5.60 -2.17 -2.00
CA GLY A 195 -4.73 -2.08 -0.83
C GLY A 195 -5.41 -2.54 0.45
N ILE A 196 -4.77 -3.45 1.20
CA ILE A 196 -5.30 -3.94 2.48
C ILE A 196 -5.22 -2.83 3.52
N THR A 197 -4.15 -2.06 3.54
CA THR A 197 -4.04 -0.86 4.40
C THR A 197 -5.11 0.16 4.02
N ARG A 198 -5.34 0.41 2.72
CA ARG A 198 -6.43 1.27 2.22
C ARG A 198 -7.79 0.81 2.76
N LYS A 199 -8.13 -0.47 2.58
CA LYS A 199 -9.38 -1.05 3.09
C LYS A 199 -9.50 -0.88 4.61
N SER A 200 -8.43 -1.14 5.34
CA SER A 200 -8.42 -1.00 6.80
C SER A 200 -8.63 0.45 7.23
N ILE A 201 -8.06 1.43 6.52
CA ILE A 201 -8.27 2.85 6.79
C ILE A 201 -9.74 3.23 6.56
N LEU A 202 -10.34 2.81 5.46
CA LEU A 202 -11.76 3.07 5.18
C LEU A 202 -12.68 2.46 6.25
N GLU A 203 -12.33 1.29 6.79
CA GLU A 203 -13.08 0.63 7.86
C GLU A 203 -12.92 1.32 9.23
N VAL A 204 -11.79 1.99 9.52
CA VAL A 204 -11.60 2.74 10.78
C VAL A 204 -11.96 4.22 10.69
N ALA A 205 -12.12 4.77 9.50
CA ALA A 205 -12.43 6.19 9.29
C ALA A 205 -13.66 6.68 10.06
N PRO A 206 -14.79 5.92 10.10
CA PRO A 206 -15.94 6.32 10.90
C PRO A 206 -15.68 6.41 12.41
N ASP A 207 -14.79 5.58 12.94
CA ASP A 207 -14.39 5.62 14.37
C ASP A 207 -13.68 6.93 14.72
N LEU A 208 -13.11 7.60 13.71
CA LEU A 208 -12.41 8.87 13.82
C LEU A 208 -13.28 10.07 13.40
N GLY A 209 -14.56 9.85 13.14
CA GLY A 209 -15.50 10.87 12.69
C GLY A 209 -15.32 11.29 11.22
N LEU A 210 -14.66 10.46 10.42
CA LEU A 210 -14.45 10.71 8.99
C LEU A 210 -15.49 9.95 8.17
N GLU A 211 -15.98 10.59 7.08
CA GLU A 211 -16.82 9.96 6.07
C GLU A 211 -15.96 9.37 4.95
N PRO A 212 -15.86 8.03 4.78
CA PRO A 212 -15.11 7.45 3.68
C PRO A 212 -15.84 7.63 2.34
N VAL A 213 -15.15 8.19 1.35
CA VAL A 213 -15.67 8.44 0.00
C VAL A 213 -14.74 7.85 -1.04
N GLU A 214 -15.24 6.91 -1.82
CA GLU A 214 -14.54 6.33 -2.98
C GLU A 214 -15.12 6.92 -4.26
N ARG A 215 -14.32 7.69 -4.99
CA ARG A 215 -14.74 8.33 -6.26
C ARG A 215 -13.56 8.59 -7.18
N LYS A 216 -13.83 8.92 -8.42
CA LYS A 216 -12.80 9.52 -9.28
C LYS A 216 -12.37 10.87 -8.71
N ILE A 217 -11.09 11.13 -8.74
CA ILE A 217 -10.49 12.39 -8.31
C ILE A 217 -9.71 12.95 -9.50
N ASP A 218 -10.10 14.12 -9.95
CA ASP A 218 -9.37 14.88 -10.96
C ASP A 218 -8.08 15.43 -10.33
N ILE A 219 -6.96 15.31 -11.02
CA ILE A 219 -5.68 15.83 -10.50
C ILE A 219 -5.70 17.36 -10.36
N ASP A 220 -6.35 18.08 -11.25
CA ASP A 220 -6.44 19.53 -11.18
C ASP A 220 -7.39 19.96 -10.04
N GLU A 221 -8.52 19.25 -9.84
CA GLU A 221 -9.39 19.39 -8.66
C GLU A 221 -8.60 19.22 -7.35
N LEU A 222 -7.77 18.16 -7.29
CA LEU A 222 -6.96 17.93 -6.10
C LEU A 222 -5.97 19.08 -5.85
N LEU A 223 -5.21 19.48 -6.87
CA LEU A 223 -4.19 20.52 -6.73
C LEU A 223 -4.81 21.88 -6.35
N ASP A 224 -5.95 22.23 -6.92
CA ASP A 224 -6.71 23.43 -6.56
C ASP A 224 -7.29 23.33 -5.15
N GLY A 225 -7.82 22.17 -4.78
CA GLY A 225 -8.30 21.90 -3.43
C GLY A 225 -7.20 21.97 -2.36
N VAL A 226 -6.00 21.52 -2.68
CA VAL A 226 -4.81 21.67 -1.80
C VAL A 226 -4.42 23.13 -1.67
N ARG A 227 -4.38 23.90 -2.77
CA ARG A 227 -4.06 25.37 -2.74
C ARG A 227 -5.08 26.18 -1.94
N SER A 228 -6.36 25.83 -2.06
CA SER A 228 -7.44 26.54 -1.37
C SER A 228 -7.63 26.10 0.09
N GLY A 229 -6.99 24.99 0.51
CA GLY A 229 -7.20 24.40 1.83
C GLY A 229 -8.49 23.55 1.93
N GLU A 230 -9.11 23.20 0.81
CA GLU A 230 -10.21 22.22 0.76
C GLU A 230 -9.73 20.83 1.16
N PHE A 231 -8.52 20.44 0.73
CA PHE A 231 -7.82 19.24 1.14
C PHE A 231 -6.59 19.60 1.98
N PRO A 232 -6.76 19.91 3.28
CA PRO A 232 -5.66 20.32 4.14
C PRO A 232 -4.65 19.21 4.42
N GLU A 233 -5.09 17.94 4.39
CA GLU A 233 -4.26 16.76 4.62
C GLU A 233 -4.37 15.79 3.45
N VAL A 234 -3.22 15.33 2.96
CA VAL A 234 -3.14 14.27 1.95
C VAL A 234 -2.06 13.28 2.35
N PHE A 235 -2.27 11.99 2.04
CA PHE A 235 -1.34 10.95 2.43
C PHE A 235 -1.37 9.74 1.50
N ALA A 236 -0.30 8.97 1.54
CA ALA A 236 -0.19 7.67 0.92
C ALA A 236 -0.28 6.56 1.96
N CYS A 237 -0.79 5.37 1.58
CA CYS A 237 -0.85 4.24 2.49
C CYS A 237 -0.46 2.91 1.83
N GLY A 238 0.16 2.03 2.62
CA GLY A 238 0.58 0.70 2.18
C GLY A 238 1.23 -0.09 3.32
N THR A 239 1.47 -1.37 3.11
CA THR A 239 2.01 -2.27 4.16
C THR A 239 3.36 -1.80 4.72
N ALA A 240 4.25 -1.33 3.86
CA ALA A 240 5.61 -0.95 4.28
C ALA A 240 5.60 0.33 5.13
N ALA A 241 4.99 1.39 4.61
CA ALA A 241 4.99 2.73 5.20
C ALA A 241 3.81 2.97 6.18
N VAL A 242 2.82 2.08 6.20
CA VAL A 242 1.54 2.19 6.90
C VAL A 242 0.73 3.39 6.38
N VAL A 243 1.00 4.58 6.88
CA VAL A 243 0.46 5.87 6.42
C VAL A 243 1.61 6.86 6.36
N THR A 244 1.73 7.57 5.26
CA THR A 244 2.79 8.57 5.04
C THR A 244 2.18 9.86 4.52
N PRO A 245 2.31 10.97 5.24
CA PRO A 245 1.78 12.24 4.80
C PRO A 245 2.49 12.71 3.52
N ILE A 246 1.79 13.48 2.72
CA ILE A 246 2.29 14.15 1.51
C ILE A 246 2.38 15.64 1.82
N GLY A 247 3.55 16.24 1.59
CA GLY A 247 3.83 17.63 1.89
C GLY A 247 3.70 18.56 0.69
N SER A 248 3.99 18.04 -0.51
CA SER A 248 3.87 18.84 -1.74
C SER A 248 3.75 17.98 -2.99
N PHE A 249 3.27 18.60 -4.05
CA PHE A 249 3.18 18.06 -5.41
C PHE A 249 4.00 18.93 -6.35
N LEU A 250 4.79 18.29 -7.21
CA LEU A 250 5.47 18.92 -8.33
C LEU A 250 4.78 18.51 -9.63
N ASP A 251 3.98 19.41 -10.20
CA ASP A 251 3.25 19.21 -11.46
C ASP A 251 3.91 20.07 -12.56
N GLY A 252 4.52 19.43 -13.54
CA GLY A 252 5.45 20.13 -14.42
C GLY A 252 6.54 20.84 -13.61
N ASP A 253 6.65 22.16 -13.73
CA ASP A 253 7.58 22.99 -12.94
C ASP A 253 6.87 23.75 -11.80
N THR A 254 5.59 23.48 -11.59
CA THR A 254 4.78 24.13 -10.54
C THR A 254 4.76 23.27 -9.28
N GLU A 255 5.15 23.88 -8.17
CA GLU A 255 5.04 23.21 -6.87
C GLU A 255 3.79 23.67 -6.12
N VAL A 256 3.05 22.70 -5.60
CA VAL A 256 1.84 22.92 -4.80
C VAL A 256 2.08 22.36 -3.40
N GLN A 257 2.07 23.23 -2.41
CA GLN A 257 2.30 22.88 -1.00
C GLN A 257 0.99 22.48 -0.32
N VAL A 258 1.03 21.41 0.46
CA VAL A 258 -0.07 20.99 1.32
C VAL A 258 -0.11 21.88 2.56
N THR A 259 -1.29 22.35 2.95
CA THR A 259 -1.45 23.32 4.05
C THR A 259 -1.11 22.72 5.41
N GLU A 260 -1.46 21.44 5.63
CA GLU A 260 -1.12 20.68 6.84
C GLU A 260 -0.27 19.44 6.48
N PRO A 261 1.02 19.65 6.13
CA PRO A 261 1.84 18.62 5.50
C PRO A 261 2.11 17.40 6.37
N THR A 262 2.02 17.50 7.70
CA THR A 262 2.10 16.34 8.61
C THR A 262 0.72 15.80 8.95
N GLY A 263 -0.27 16.69 9.04
CA GLY A 263 -1.69 16.38 9.27
C GLY A 263 -1.98 15.66 10.59
N LYS A 264 -2.80 16.27 11.44
CA LYS A 264 -3.18 15.67 12.72
C LYS A 264 -4.00 14.40 12.54
N THR A 265 -4.96 14.44 11.62
CA THR A 265 -5.87 13.33 11.35
C THR A 265 -5.14 12.19 10.64
N THR A 266 -4.25 12.50 9.71
CA THR A 266 -3.36 11.55 9.05
C THR A 266 -2.52 10.76 10.07
N MET A 267 -1.93 11.46 11.04
CA MET A 267 -1.12 10.81 12.08
C MET A 267 -1.96 10.03 13.08
N GLU A 268 -3.19 10.43 13.34
CA GLU A 268 -4.12 9.66 14.19
C GLU A 268 -4.55 8.34 13.51
N ILE A 269 -4.84 8.37 12.19
CA ILE A 269 -5.10 7.16 11.40
C ILE A 269 -3.89 6.21 11.48
N ARG A 270 -2.67 6.74 11.28
CA ARG A 270 -1.43 5.97 11.40
C ARG A 270 -1.30 5.32 12.78
N ARG A 271 -1.45 6.10 13.83
CA ARG A 271 -1.37 5.64 15.21
C ARG A 271 -2.38 4.52 15.47
N ARG A 272 -3.63 4.71 15.06
CA ARG A 272 -4.71 3.73 15.24
C ARG A 272 -4.38 2.37 14.61
N LEU A 273 -3.88 2.38 13.38
CA LEU A 273 -3.47 1.14 12.71
C LEU A 273 -2.29 0.46 13.40
N LEU A 274 -1.25 1.23 13.75
CA LEU A 274 -0.08 0.69 14.44
C LEU A 274 -0.45 0.13 15.82
N ASP A 275 -1.36 0.77 16.54
CA ASP A 275 -1.79 0.30 17.85
C ASP A 275 -2.52 -1.05 17.77
N ILE A 276 -3.33 -1.27 16.72
CA ILE A 276 -3.94 -2.57 16.46
C ILE A 276 -2.87 -3.59 16.07
N GLN A 277 -1.99 -3.26 15.12
CA GLN A 277 -0.95 -4.14 14.60
C GLN A 277 0.01 -4.65 15.69
N PHE A 278 0.36 -3.79 16.63
CA PHE A 278 1.27 -4.12 17.73
C PHE A 278 0.55 -4.53 19.04
N GLY A 279 -0.76 -4.73 19.02
CA GLY A 279 -1.54 -5.14 20.20
C GLY A 279 -1.59 -4.11 21.31
N ARG A 280 -1.38 -2.83 21.00
CA ARG A 280 -1.54 -1.70 21.93
C ARG A 280 -2.99 -1.23 22.04
N ALA A 281 -3.83 -1.59 21.07
CA ALA A 281 -5.27 -1.45 21.09
C ALA A 281 -5.94 -2.79 20.79
N GLU A 282 -7.16 -2.98 21.31
CA GLU A 282 -7.95 -4.19 21.05
C GLU A 282 -8.33 -4.32 19.59
N ASP A 283 -8.22 -5.54 19.06
CA ASP A 283 -8.67 -5.89 17.71
C ASP A 283 -10.15 -6.30 17.70
N ASN A 284 -11.04 -5.33 17.73
CA ASN A 284 -12.49 -5.55 17.71
C ASN A 284 -13.02 -6.02 16.35
N ARG A 285 -12.14 -6.15 15.34
CA ARG A 285 -12.49 -6.53 13.97
C ARG A 285 -11.98 -7.91 13.57
N GLY A 286 -11.19 -8.57 14.42
CA GLY A 286 -10.61 -9.88 14.16
C GLY A 286 -9.61 -9.89 13.01
N TRP A 287 -8.86 -8.80 12.84
CA TRP A 287 -7.85 -8.65 11.78
C TRP A 287 -6.56 -9.38 12.06
N LEU A 288 -6.25 -9.62 13.34
CA LEU A 288 -5.03 -10.30 13.75
C LEU A 288 -5.21 -11.83 13.68
N LYS A 289 -4.20 -12.51 13.14
CA LYS A 289 -4.14 -13.97 13.04
C LYS A 289 -2.77 -14.49 13.50
N ARG A 290 -2.78 -15.69 14.08
CA ARG A 290 -1.57 -16.44 14.48
C ARG A 290 -1.76 -17.95 14.35
#